data_8c6786e6f3a75c5b411c08460a74e0d9
#
_entry.id   8c6786e6f3a75c5b411c08460a74e0d9
#
_cell.length_a   1.000
_cell.length_b   1.000
_cell.length_c   1.000
_cell.angle_alpha   90.00
_cell.angle_beta   90.00
_cell.angle_gamma   90.00
#
_symmetry.space_group_name_H-M   'P 1'
#
loop_
_entity.id
_entity.type
_entity.pdbx_description
1 polymer ?
#
loop_
_entity_poly.entity_id
_entity_poly.type
_entity_poly.pdbx_seq_one_letter_code
_entity_poly.pdbx_strand_id
1 'polypeptide(L)'
;HVEVFSRYLQRIHGLEYPVNKNLKALLDKTLTDPRWDLKFIGMQIVIEGLALAAFQTTKETSNCPLLRQLVHYVIRDEARHVTFGINYLTEFLQTLSEEELEERAQFAYEACVVMRRRIINTELPAKWFGISEDEAFELIVNQENQDIFNNLLFNRVMPNLKKIGLLTEKIQPLYDELNLLAFAESDSDFEVDWAEMKKPLEDSKEIDRQSAEQLAQHNAAGLF
;
A
#
# COMPACT_ATOMS: atom_id res chain seq x y z
N HIS A 1 -4.66 0.76 -13.63
CA HIS A 1 -3.35 0.43 -13.00
C HIS A 1 -2.97 -1.03 -13.21
N VAL A 2 -3.87 -2.01 -12.96
CA VAL A 2 -3.58 -3.45 -13.13
C VAL A 2 -3.05 -3.76 -14.52
N GLU A 3 -3.71 -3.28 -15.58
CA GLU A 3 -3.27 -3.51 -16.96
C GLU A 3 -1.88 -2.95 -17.24
N VAL A 4 -1.59 -1.75 -16.75
CA VAL A 4 -0.29 -1.09 -17.00
C VAL A 4 0.84 -1.81 -16.28
N PHE A 5 0.66 -2.21 -15.01
CA PHE A 5 1.66 -2.99 -14.28
C PHE A 5 1.82 -4.39 -14.86
N SER A 6 0.74 -5.08 -15.25
CA SER A 6 0.81 -6.39 -15.92
C SER A 6 1.62 -6.29 -17.21
N ARG A 7 1.32 -5.31 -18.06
CA ARG A 7 2.10 -5.06 -19.29
C ARG A 7 3.56 -4.74 -19.02
N TYR A 8 3.84 -3.94 -17.98
CA TYR A 8 5.23 -3.64 -17.59
C TYR A 8 5.97 -4.91 -17.18
N LEU A 9 5.39 -5.70 -16.28
CA LEU A 9 6.01 -6.95 -15.80
C LEU A 9 6.24 -7.94 -16.93
N GLN A 10 5.25 -8.15 -17.80
CA GLN A 10 5.36 -9.05 -18.94
C GLN A 10 6.42 -8.57 -19.94
N ARG A 11 6.44 -7.27 -20.29
CA ARG A 11 7.33 -6.74 -21.31
C ARG A 11 8.76 -6.53 -20.85
N ILE A 12 8.98 -6.18 -19.61
CA ILE A 12 10.32 -5.86 -19.08
C ILE A 12 10.96 -7.08 -18.42
N HIS A 13 10.19 -7.92 -17.76
CA HIS A 13 10.69 -9.03 -16.96
C HIS A 13 10.25 -10.41 -17.46
N GLY A 14 9.30 -10.49 -18.40
CA GLY A 14 8.71 -11.75 -18.85
C GLY A 14 7.98 -12.51 -17.74
N LEU A 15 7.59 -11.83 -16.67
CA LEU A 15 7.05 -12.42 -15.45
C LEU A 15 5.68 -11.83 -15.12
N GLU A 16 4.83 -12.66 -14.58
CA GLU A 16 3.59 -12.26 -13.92
C GLU A 16 3.39 -13.17 -12.70
N TYR A 17 3.16 -12.58 -11.56
CA TYR A 17 2.99 -13.31 -10.31
C TYR A 17 1.51 -13.37 -9.92
N PRO A 18 1.05 -14.48 -9.32
CA PRO A 18 -0.28 -14.55 -8.74
C PRO A 18 -0.41 -13.55 -7.59
N VAL A 19 -1.64 -13.15 -7.32
CA VAL A 19 -1.94 -12.27 -6.17
C VAL A 19 -1.55 -13.00 -4.88
N ASN A 20 -0.80 -12.32 -4.02
CA ASN A 20 -0.43 -12.83 -2.70
C ASN A 20 -1.68 -13.23 -1.90
N LYS A 21 -1.63 -14.37 -1.19
CA LYS A 21 -2.78 -14.95 -0.47
C LYS A 21 -3.38 -14.00 0.58
N ASN A 22 -2.54 -13.25 1.30
CA ASN A 22 -3.01 -12.31 2.33
C ASN A 22 -3.73 -11.12 1.68
N LEU A 23 -3.19 -10.56 0.58
CA LEU A 23 -3.87 -9.52 -0.18
C LEU A 23 -5.20 -10.02 -0.75
N LYS A 24 -5.21 -11.24 -1.31
CA LYS A 24 -6.43 -11.84 -1.85
C LYS A 24 -7.50 -12.00 -0.76
N ALA A 25 -7.13 -12.48 0.42
CA ALA A 25 -8.06 -12.65 1.54
C ALA A 25 -8.68 -11.31 1.96
N LEU A 26 -7.88 -10.24 2.04
CA LEU A 26 -8.39 -8.91 2.36
C LEU A 26 -9.30 -8.37 1.25
N LEU A 27 -8.91 -8.52 -0.02
CA LEU A 27 -9.72 -8.10 -1.16
C LEU A 27 -11.06 -8.84 -1.19
N ASP A 28 -11.06 -10.17 -1.03
CA ASP A 28 -12.27 -10.97 -1.01
C ASP A 28 -13.20 -10.52 0.13
N LYS A 29 -12.67 -10.32 1.35
CA LYS A 29 -13.44 -9.82 2.50
C LYS A 29 -14.02 -8.43 2.23
N THR A 30 -13.20 -7.52 1.71
CA THR A 30 -13.59 -6.13 1.46
C THR A 30 -14.64 -6.03 0.34
N LEU A 31 -14.44 -6.75 -0.77
CA LEU A 31 -15.31 -6.65 -1.94
C LEU A 31 -16.65 -7.34 -1.77
N THR A 32 -16.73 -8.39 -0.94
CA THR A 32 -17.97 -9.13 -0.69
C THR A 32 -18.84 -8.52 0.41
N ASP A 33 -18.30 -7.66 1.27
CA ASP A 33 -19.10 -6.97 2.29
C ASP A 33 -20.11 -6.02 1.60
N PRO A 34 -21.40 -6.02 1.97
CA PRO A 34 -22.38 -5.13 1.36
C PRO A 34 -22.22 -3.66 1.75
N ARG A 35 -21.51 -3.36 2.83
CA ARG A 35 -21.34 -2.02 3.39
C ARG A 35 -20.24 -1.26 2.65
N TRP A 36 -20.56 -0.12 2.11
CA TRP A 36 -19.65 0.68 1.31
C TRP A 36 -18.48 1.27 2.13
N ASP A 37 -18.75 1.64 3.39
CA ASP A 37 -17.78 2.22 4.30
C ASP A 37 -16.64 1.25 4.64
N LEU A 38 -16.93 -0.04 4.84
CA LEU A 38 -15.90 -1.06 5.00
C LEU A 38 -15.06 -1.25 3.73
N LYS A 39 -15.69 -1.12 2.55
CA LYS A 39 -14.94 -1.13 1.29
C LYS A 39 -13.98 0.05 1.21
N PHE A 40 -14.41 1.24 1.61
CA PHE A 40 -13.56 2.43 1.63
C PHE A 40 -12.42 2.31 2.66
N ILE A 41 -12.70 1.80 3.85
CA ILE A 41 -11.68 1.54 4.86
C ILE A 41 -10.64 0.55 4.34
N GLY A 42 -11.08 -0.59 3.79
CA GLY A 42 -10.18 -1.63 3.29
C GLY A 42 -9.39 -1.20 2.05
N MET A 43 -10.06 -0.60 1.06
CA MET A 43 -9.43 -0.19 -0.19
C MET A 43 -8.69 1.14 -0.07
N GLN A 44 -9.41 2.26 0.09
CA GLN A 44 -8.83 3.58 0.01
C GLN A 44 -7.89 3.89 1.18
N ILE A 45 -8.24 3.49 2.41
CA ILE A 45 -7.42 3.84 3.57
C ILE A 45 -6.27 2.86 3.74
N VAL A 46 -6.53 1.55 3.76
CA VAL A 46 -5.48 0.56 4.08
C VAL A 46 -4.68 0.17 2.84
N ILE A 47 -5.32 -0.37 1.80
CA ILE A 47 -4.59 -0.93 0.63
C ILE A 47 -3.93 0.18 -0.17
N GLU A 48 -4.66 1.22 -0.55
CA GLU A 48 -4.13 2.32 -1.37
C GLU A 48 -3.21 3.23 -0.55
N GLY A 49 -3.46 3.40 0.76
CA GLY A 49 -2.55 4.09 1.67
C GLY A 49 -1.17 3.43 1.75
N LEU A 50 -1.12 2.10 1.89
CA LEU A 50 0.13 1.34 1.83
C LEU A 50 0.76 1.37 0.44
N ALA A 51 -0.06 1.31 -0.61
CA ALA A 51 0.42 1.38 -1.99
C ALA A 51 1.11 2.72 -2.28
N LEU A 52 0.58 3.84 -1.78
CA LEU A 52 1.21 5.16 -1.91
C LEU A 52 2.63 5.17 -1.34
N ALA A 53 2.83 4.65 -0.12
CA ALA A 53 4.16 4.58 0.50
C ALA A 53 5.11 3.69 -0.31
N ALA A 54 4.63 2.52 -0.77
CA ALA A 54 5.43 1.59 -1.56
C ALA A 54 5.79 2.17 -2.94
N PHE A 55 4.86 2.83 -3.61
CA PHE A 55 5.12 3.48 -4.91
C PHE A 55 6.07 4.67 -4.78
N GLN A 56 5.96 5.46 -3.71
CA GLN A 56 6.90 6.55 -3.47
C GLN A 56 8.33 6.01 -3.29
N THR A 57 8.51 4.99 -2.46
CA THR A 57 9.81 4.32 -2.30
C THR A 57 10.32 3.76 -3.64
N THR A 58 9.44 3.11 -4.41
CA THR A 58 9.80 2.58 -5.74
C THR A 58 10.24 3.69 -6.69
N LYS A 59 9.53 4.82 -6.71
CA LYS A 59 9.89 5.98 -7.53
C LYS A 59 11.26 6.54 -7.18
N GLU A 60 11.60 6.60 -5.89
CA GLU A 60 12.86 7.18 -5.40
C GLU A 60 14.04 6.24 -5.62
N THR A 61 13.84 4.93 -5.45
CA THR A 61 14.94 3.95 -5.48
C THR A 61 15.15 3.26 -6.82
N SER A 62 14.16 3.29 -7.72
CA SER A 62 14.26 2.61 -9.02
C SER A 62 15.22 3.32 -9.96
N ASN A 63 16.09 2.55 -10.62
CA ASN A 63 16.94 3.02 -11.72
C ASN A 63 16.25 2.88 -13.09
N CYS A 64 15.02 2.32 -13.15
CA CYS A 64 14.28 2.17 -14.39
C CYS A 64 13.43 3.43 -14.68
N PRO A 65 13.75 4.24 -15.71
CA PRO A 65 13.02 5.46 -16.01
C PRO A 65 11.55 5.20 -16.30
N LEU A 66 11.23 4.13 -17.03
CA LEU A 66 9.86 3.74 -17.34
C LEU A 66 9.05 3.43 -16.07
N LEU A 67 9.63 2.68 -15.12
CA LEU A 67 8.95 2.38 -13.86
C LEU A 67 8.73 3.63 -13.02
N ARG A 68 9.73 4.51 -12.93
CA ARG A 68 9.61 5.80 -12.22
C ARG A 68 8.47 6.64 -12.76
N GLN A 69 8.36 6.75 -14.09
CA GLN A 69 7.30 7.49 -14.74
C GLN A 69 5.92 6.84 -14.52
N LEU A 70 5.85 5.51 -14.65
CA LEU A 70 4.62 4.76 -14.42
C LEU A 70 4.10 4.98 -13.00
N VAL A 71 4.93 4.74 -11.97
CA VAL A 71 4.50 4.91 -10.58
C VAL A 71 4.19 6.37 -10.23
N HIS A 72 4.85 7.36 -10.87
CA HIS A 72 4.52 8.77 -10.68
C HIS A 72 3.05 9.07 -11.02
N TYR A 73 2.57 8.58 -12.15
CA TYR A 73 1.17 8.78 -12.54
C TYR A 73 0.21 7.98 -11.67
N VAL A 74 0.58 6.76 -11.30
CA VAL A 74 -0.23 5.93 -10.39
C VAL A 74 -0.36 6.57 -9.01
N ILE A 75 0.74 7.05 -8.41
CA ILE A 75 0.72 7.79 -7.12
C ILE A 75 -0.29 8.93 -7.16
N ARG A 76 -0.32 9.70 -8.26
CA ARG A 76 -1.25 10.82 -8.42
C ARG A 76 -2.71 10.36 -8.39
N ASP A 77 -3.02 9.23 -9.00
CA ASP A 77 -4.37 8.71 -9.03
C ASP A 77 -4.77 8.11 -7.68
N GLU A 78 -3.87 7.32 -7.05
CA GLU A 78 -4.11 6.74 -5.73
C GLU A 78 -4.27 7.81 -4.63
N ALA A 79 -3.50 8.90 -4.71
CA ALA A 79 -3.67 10.02 -3.77
C ALA A 79 -5.07 10.63 -3.81
N ARG A 80 -5.70 10.66 -5.00
CA ARG A 80 -7.10 11.12 -5.14
C ARG A 80 -8.07 10.13 -4.51
N HIS A 81 -7.85 8.84 -4.70
CA HIS A 81 -8.71 7.80 -4.12
C HIS A 81 -8.65 7.84 -2.60
N VAL A 82 -7.46 7.92 -2.01
CA VAL A 82 -7.28 8.04 -0.55
C VAL A 82 -7.95 9.31 -0.01
N THR A 83 -7.73 10.47 -0.66
CA THR A 83 -8.35 11.74 -0.26
C THR A 83 -9.88 11.66 -0.34
N PHE A 84 -10.41 11.06 -1.40
CA PHE A 84 -11.84 10.85 -1.55
C PHE A 84 -12.38 9.97 -0.41
N GLY A 85 -11.72 8.84 -0.14
CA GLY A 85 -12.09 7.95 0.97
C GLY A 85 -12.10 8.65 2.33
N ILE A 86 -11.05 9.43 2.64
CA ILE A 86 -10.96 10.19 3.88
C ILE A 86 -12.12 11.16 4.03
N ASN A 87 -12.42 11.95 3.00
CA ASN A 87 -13.45 12.98 3.08
C ASN A 87 -14.84 12.35 3.36
N TYR A 88 -15.20 11.31 2.61
CA TYR A 88 -16.49 10.64 2.81
C TYR A 88 -16.59 9.89 4.13
N LEU A 89 -15.51 9.19 4.54
CA LEU A 89 -15.50 8.46 5.80
C LEU A 89 -15.54 9.40 7.00
N THR A 90 -14.84 10.53 6.96
CA THR A 90 -14.84 11.48 8.09
C THR A 90 -16.25 11.96 8.42
N GLU A 91 -17.07 12.28 7.42
CA GLU A 91 -18.45 12.70 7.64
C GLU A 91 -19.35 11.53 8.08
N PHE A 92 -19.23 10.39 7.40
CA PHE A 92 -20.08 9.25 7.65
C PHE A 92 -19.86 8.61 9.03
N LEU A 93 -18.60 8.41 9.43
CA LEU A 93 -18.27 7.75 10.70
C LEU A 93 -18.76 8.53 11.93
N GLN A 94 -18.91 9.85 11.81
CA GLN A 94 -19.50 10.67 12.88
C GLN A 94 -21.01 10.42 13.07
N THR A 95 -21.66 9.79 12.13
CA THR A 95 -23.11 9.45 12.23
C THR A 95 -23.37 8.09 12.87
N LEU A 96 -22.33 7.29 13.07
CA LEU A 96 -22.43 5.95 13.62
C LEU A 96 -22.56 5.97 15.15
N SER A 97 -23.19 4.92 15.70
CA SER A 97 -23.13 4.64 17.12
C SER A 97 -21.71 4.22 17.55
N GLU A 98 -21.43 4.31 18.85
CA GLU A 98 -20.13 3.87 19.39
C GLU A 98 -19.83 2.39 19.03
N GLU A 99 -20.81 1.51 19.10
CA GLU A 99 -20.66 0.10 18.77
C GLU A 99 -20.33 -0.11 17.28
N GLU A 100 -21.03 0.60 16.40
CA GLU A 100 -20.75 0.55 14.95
C GLU A 100 -19.37 1.12 14.62
N LEU A 101 -18.96 2.20 15.28
CA LEU A 101 -17.63 2.78 15.09
C LEU A 101 -16.52 1.81 15.52
N GLU A 102 -16.69 1.13 16.67
CA GLU A 102 -15.74 0.13 17.14
C GLU A 102 -15.66 -1.07 16.19
N GLU A 103 -16.76 -1.51 15.58
CA GLU A 103 -16.73 -2.55 14.55
C GLU A 103 -15.87 -2.14 13.35
N ARG A 104 -15.95 -0.86 12.92
CA ARG A 104 -15.12 -0.31 11.83
C ARG A 104 -13.65 -0.20 12.23
N ALA A 105 -13.39 0.21 13.46
CA ALA A 105 -12.04 0.28 14.03
C ALA A 105 -11.40 -1.12 14.08
N GLN A 106 -12.15 -2.12 14.53
CA GLN A 106 -11.70 -3.51 14.55
C GLN A 106 -11.41 -4.05 13.13
N PHE A 107 -12.29 -3.76 12.16
CA PHE A 107 -12.07 -4.15 10.76
C PHE A 107 -10.79 -3.51 10.20
N ALA A 108 -10.56 -2.22 10.46
CA ALA A 108 -9.35 -1.51 10.02
C ALA A 108 -8.08 -2.12 10.62
N TYR A 109 -8.10 -2.47 11.90
CA TYR A 109 -7.02 -3.15 12.57
C TYR A 109 -6.72 -4.52 11.93
N GLU A 110 -7.74 -5.36 11.73
CA GLU A 110 -7.58 -6.66 11.07
C GLU A 110 -7.01 -6.53 9.66
N ALA A 111 -7.45 -5.52 8.90
CA ALA A 111 -6.90 -5.22 7.59
C ALA A 111 -5.40 -4.86 7.66
N CYS A 112 -5.01 -4.05 8.65
CA CYS A 112 -3.59 -3.71 8.89
C CYS A 112 -2.77 -4.95 9.25
N VAL A 113 -3.27 -5.84 10.10
CA VAL A 113 -2.60 -7.10 10.46
C VAL A 113 -2.36 -7.98 9.22
N VAL A 114 -3.39 -8.15 8.38
CA VAL A 114 -3.29 -8.93 7.14
C VAL A 114 -2.27 -8.31 6.18
N MET A 115 -2.28 -6.98 6.03
CA MET A 115 -1.32 -6.29 5.16
C MET A 115 0.10 -6.32 5.70
N ARG A 116 0.31 -6.23 7.02
CA ARG A 116 1.62 -6.41 7.66
C ARG A 116 2.19 -7.81 7.34
N ARG A 117 1.38 -8.87 7.50
CA ARG A 117 1.78 -10.24 7.12
C ARG A 117 2.12 -10.37 5.63
N ARG A 118 1.39 -9.68 4.76
CA ARG A 118 1.70 -9.64 3.33
C ARG A 118 3.08 -9.02 3.04
N ILE A 119 3.41 -7.92 3.71
CA ILE A 119 4.68 -7.20 3.53
C ILE A 119 5.86 -8.05 4.00
N ILE A 120 5.71 -8.72 5.15
CA ILE A 120 6.74 -9.58 5.74
C ILE A 120 7.02 -10.82 4.86
N ASN A 121 6.01 -11.28 4.10
CA ASN A 121 6.13 -12.39 3.14
C ASN A 121 6.84 -13.64 3.69
N THR A 122 6.22 -14.27 4.66
CA THR A 122 6.78 -15.44 5.38
C THR A 122 6.83 -16.72 4.56
N GLU A 123 6.06 -16.83 3.47
CA GLU A 123 5.94 -18.05 2.66
C GLU A 123 7.28 -18.51 2.06
N LEU A 124 8.04 -17.54 1.51
CA LEU A 124 9.29 -17.87 0.83
C LEU A 124 10.35 -18.39 1.79
N PRO A 125 10.71 -17.69 2.89
CA PRO A 125 11.66 -18.22 3.86
C PRO A 125 11.17 -19.50 4.54
N ALA A 126 9.89 -19.63 4.87
CA ALA A 126 9.34 -20.86 5.43
C ALA A 126 9.59 -22.06 4.54
N LYS A 127 9.32 -21.92 3.24
CA LYS A 127 9.57 -22.94 2.24
C LYS A 127 11.06 -23.26 2.06
N TRP A 128 11.92 -22.25 2.06
CA TRP A 128 13.37 -22.43 1.85
C TRP A 128 14.08 -23.09 3.03
N PHE A 129 13.67 -22.75 4.24
CA PHE A 129 14.28 -23.26 5.48
C PHE A 129 13.57 -24.49 6.06
N GLY A 130 12.41 -24.88 5.50
CA GLY A 130 11.62 -26.01 5.98
C GLY A 130 11.00 -25.79 7.36
N ILE A 131 10.68 -24.54 7.70
CA ILE A 131 10.04 -24.13 8.94
C ILE A 131 8.59 -23.70 8.71
N SER A 132 7.81 -23.52 9.78
CA SER A 132 6.46 -22.95 9.68
C SER A 132 6.49 -21.46 9.30
N GLU A 133 5.38 -20.95 8.77
CA GLU A 133 5.28 -19.51 8.47
C GLU A 133 5.30 -18.64 9.73
N ASP A 134 4.80 -19.16 10.87
CA ASP A 134 4.85 -18.46 12.15
C ASP A 134 6.29 -18.38 12.66
N GLU A 135 7.09 -19.45 12.56
CA GLU A 135 8.53 -19.41 12.87
C GLU A 135 9.29 -18.46 11.95
N ALA A 136 8.96 -18.46 10.65
CA ALA A 136 9.55 -17.51 9.70
C ALA A 136 9.18 -16.06 10.04
N PHE A 137 7.95 -15.81 10.47
CA PHE A 137 7.48 -14.50 10.91
C PHE A 137 8.28 -14.02 12.13
N GLU A 138 8.41 -14.83 13.16
CA GLU A 138 9.18 -14.49 14.37
C GLU A 138 10.66 -14.19 14.06
N LEU A 139 11.26 -14.98 13.17
CA LEU A 139 12.65 -14.76 12.76
C LEU A 139 12.87 -13.44 12.00
N ILE A 140 11.88 -13.02 11.19
CA ILE A 140 11.96 -11.78 10.41
C ILE A 140 11.66 -10.57 11.29
N VAL A 141 10.62 -10.64 12.11
CA VAL A 141 10.17 -9.51 12.95
C VAL A 141 11.18 -9.16 14.05
N ASN A 142 11.91 -10.16 14.56
CA ASN A 142 12.95 -9.94 15.56
C ASN A 142 14.23 -9.31 14.99
N GLN A 143 14.29 -8.99 13.70
CA GLN A 143 15.40 -8.24 13.10
C GLN A 143 15.09 -6.75 13.07
N GLU A 144 15.75 -5.97 13.88
CA GLU A 144 15.53 -4.55 14.14
C GLU A 144 15.38 -3.68 12.87
N ASN A 145 16.19 -3.94 11.84
CA ASN A 145 16.13 -3.20 10.57
C ASN A 145 14.92 -3.56 9.67
N GLN A 146 14.42 -4.78 9.78
CA GLN A 146 13.31 -5.25 8.97
C GLN A 146 11.97 -4.71 9.48
N ASP A 147 11.84 -4.58 10.80
CA ASP A 147 10.64 -4.04 11.43
C ASP A 147 10.48 -2.54 11.11
N ILE A 148 11.56 -1.80 11.07
CA ILE A 148 11.56 -0.38 10.66
C ILE A 148 11.02 -0.23 9.23
N PHE A 149 11.51 -1.01 8.28
CA PHE A 149 11.06 -0.92 6.88
C PHE A 149 9.59 -1.34 6.72
N ASN A 150 9.21 -2.47 7.34
CA ASN A 150 7.84 -2.97 7.26
C ASN A 150 6.83 -1.99 7.87
N ASN A 151 7.20 -1.34 8.97
CA ASN A 151 6.35 -0.40 9.66
C ASN A 151 6.33 0.98 8.97
N LEU A 152 7.40 1.37 8.28
CA LEU A 152 7.47 2.64 7.57
C LEU A 152 6.33 2.82 6.55
N LEU A 153 5.86 1.74 5.94
CA LEU A 153 4.74 1.79 5.01
C LEU A 153 3.43 2.23 5.69
N PHE A 154 3.30 2.00 7.01
CA PHE A 154 2.13 2.40 7.78
C PHE A 154 2.12 3.89 8.14
N ASN A 155 3.21 4.64 7.88
CA ASN A 155 3.24 6.09 8.09
C ASN A 155 2.19 6.86 7.27
N ARG A 156 1.59 6.21 6.27
CA ARG A 156 0.49 6.76 5.46
C ARG A 156 -0.88 6.28 5.89
N VAL A 157 -0.95 5.13 6.54
CA VAL A 157 -2.22 4.54 6.97
C VAL A 157 -2.64 5.07 8.34
N MET A 158 -1.71 5.07 9.30
CA MET A 158 -2.03 5.41 10.70
C MET A 158 -2.55 6.84 10.90
N PRO A 159 -1.96 7.89 10.28
CA PRO A 159 -2.51 9.23 10.38
C PRO A 159 -3.91 9.35 9.77
N ASN A 160 -4.18 8.62 8.68
CA ASN A 160 -5.49 8.61 8.05
C ASN A 160 -6.54 7.94 8.94
N LEU A 161 -6.20 6.81 9.59
CA LEU A 161 -7.09 6.16 10.55
C LEU A 161 -7.39 7.08 11.75
N LYS A 162 -6.39 7.81 12.25
CA LYS A 162 -6.57 8.82 13.28
C LYS A 162 -7.53 9.93 12.81
N LYS A 163 -7.29 10.47 11.62
CA LYS A 163 -8.07 11.58 11.05
C LYS A 163 -9.54 11.23 10.86
N ILE A 164 -9.86 10.00 10.45
CA ILE A 164 -11.25 9.54 10.28
C ILE A 164 -11.88 9.01 11.58
N GLY A 165 -11.15 9.02 12.72
CA GLY A 165 -11.68 8.63 14.02
C GLY A 165 -11.67 7.13 14.32
N LEU A 166 -10.92 6.31 13.55
CA LEU A 166 -10.84 4.87 13.76
C LEU A 166 -9.70 4.41 14.70
N LEU A 167 -8.92 5.32 15.27
CA LEU A 167 -8.01 5.03 16.38
C LEU A 167 -8.72 5.27 17.72
N THR A 168 -9.73 4.47 18.01
CA THR A 168 -10.49 4.55 19.26
C THR A 168 -9.62 4.14 20.45
N GLU A 169 -10.01 4.52 21.66
CA GLU A 169 -9.29 4.15 22.91
C GLU A 169 -9.15 2.64 23.06
N LYS A 170 -10.14 1.87 22.60
CA LYS A 170 -10.13 0.39 22.69
C LYS A 170 -9.15 -0.25 21.70
N ILE A 171 -8.96 0.32 20.51
CA ILE A 171 -8.13 -0.27 19.47
C ILE A 171 -6.66 0.16 19.55
N GLN A 172 -6.35 1.32 20.12
CA GLN A 172 -4.99 1.86 20.22
C GLN A 172 -3.98 0.87 20.83
N PRO A 173 -4.29 0.15 21.95
CA PRO A 173 -3.36 -0.81 22.53
C PRO A 173 -2.95 -1.92 21.55
N LEU A 174 -3.87 -2.36 20.67
CA LEU A 174 -3.58 -3.39 19.69
C LEU A 174 -2.61 -2.90 18.58
N TYR A 175 -2.73 -1.62 18.19
CA TYR A 175 -1.76 -1.02 17.27
C TYR A 175 -0.40 -0.78 17.94
N ASP A 176 -0.38 -0.51 19.24
CA ASP A 176 0.85 -0.35 20.01
C ASP A 176 1.65 -1.65 20.09
N GLU A 177 0.97 -2.79 20.34
CA GLU A 177 1.57 -4.13 20.29
C GLU A 177 2.23 -4.46 18.94
N LEU A 178 1.75 -3.86 17.85
CA LEU A 178 2.32 -4.01 16.53
C LEU A 178 3.44 -2.97 16.22
N ASN A 179 3.77 -2.09 17.15
CA ASN A 179 4.66 -0.94 16.96
C ASN A 179 4.18 0.00 15.84
N LEU A 180 2.87 0.12 15.62
CA LEU A 180 2.28 0.96 14.58
C LEU A 180 1.72 2.29 15.13
N LEU A 181 1.36 2.36 16.41
CA LEU A 181 0.68 3.53 16.98
C LEU A 181 1.52 4.81 16.87
N ALA A 182 2.84 4.71 16.99
CA ALA A 182 3.75 5.84 16.87
C ALA A 182 3.64 6.57 15.52
N PHE A 183 3.25 5.87 14.45
CA PHE A 183 3.05 6.46 13.13
C PHE A 183 1.78 7.30 13.02
N ALA A 184 0.86 7.23 14.00
CA ALA A 184 -0.35 8.05 14.00
C ALA A 184 -0.06 9.56 14.16
N GLU A 185 1.11 9.91 14.70
CA GLU A 185 1.58 11.29 14.85
C GLU A 185 2.52 11.72 13.71
N SER A 186 2.78 10.83 12.75
CA SER A 186 3.55 11.21 11.57
C SER A 186 2.78 12.27 10.79
N ASP A 187 3.49 13.26 10.26
CA ASP A 187 2.89 14.27 9.40
C ASP A 187 2.16 13.57 8.26
N SER A 188 0.85 13.56 8.36
CA SER A 188 -0.03 13.08 7.29
C SER A 188 -0.06 14.05 6.13
N ASP A 189 0.83 15.07 6.12
CA ASP A 189 0.94 16.06 5.07
C ASP A 189 1.16 15.47 3.69
N PHE A 190 0.23 14.54 3.36
CA PHE A 190 -0.29 14.45 2.04
C PHE A 190 -1.38 15.53 1.85
N GLU A 191 -1.07 16.74 2.20
CA GLU A 191 -1.53 17.79 1.34
C GLU A 191 -0.81 17.56 0.02
N VAL A 192 -1.43 16.69 -0.77
CA VAL A 192 -0.99 16.48 -2.14
C VAL A 192 -0.90 17.87 -2.74
N ASP A 193 0.29 18.38 -2.92
CA ASP A 193 0.47 19.57 -3.73
C ASP A 193 0.03 19.21 -5.15
N TRP A 194 -1.27 19.40 -5.38
CA TRP A 194 -1.90 19.09 -6.67
C TRP A 194 -1.28 19.89 -7.81
N ALA A 195 -0.67 21.04 -7.52
CA ALA A 195 0.05 21.83 -8.50
C ALA A 195 1.36 21.15 -8.87
N GLU A 196 2.10 20.64 -7.89
CA GLU A 196 3.32 19.85 -8.10
C GLU A 196 3.02 18.52 -8.79
N MET A 197 1.98 17.80 -8.31
CA MET A 197 1.58 16.50 -8.88
C MET A 197 1.08 16.59 -10.33
N LYS A 198 0.66 17.76 -10.80
CA LYS A 198 0.28 18.00 -12.19
C LYS A 198 1.46 18.26 -13.10
N LYS A 199 2.60 18.65 -12.54
CA LYS A 199 3.80 18.86 -13.35
C LYS A 199 4.31 17.52 -13.89
N PRO A 200 4.79 17.48 -15.14
CA PRO A 200 5.55 16.32 -15.60
C PRO A 200 6.79 16.17 -14.73
N LEU A 201 7.33 14.95 -14.65
CA LEU A 201 8.63 14.74 -14.02
C LEU A 201 9.66 15.69 -14.67
N GLU A 202 10.58 16.20 -13.85
CA GLU A 202 11.75 16.89 -14.38
C GLU A 202 12.42 15.97 -15.42
N ASP A 203 12.80 16.55 -16.55
CA ASP A 203 13.34 15.78 -17.69
C ASP A 203 12.40 14.76 -18.33
N SER A 204 11.07 15.00 -18.31
CA SER A 204 10.09 14.07 -18.87
C SER A 204 10.43 13.61 -20.29
N LYS A 205 10.95 14.49 -21.15
CA LYS A 205 11.39 14.15 -22.52
C LYS A 205 12.57 13.19 -22.55
N GLU A 206 13.52 13.35 -21.63
CA GLU A 206 14.65 12.44 -21.49
C GLU A 206 14.20 11.09 -20.93
N ILE A 207 13.30 11.10 -19.96
CA ILE A 207 12.68 9.88 -19.40
C ILE A 207 11.90 9.14 -20.50
N ASP A 208 11.12 9.87 -21.32
CA ASP A 208 10.37 9.30 -22.45
C ASP A 208 11.32 8.66 -23.47
N ARG A 209 12.42 9.33 -23.81
CA ARG A 209 13.45 8.80 -24.71
C ARG A 209 14.09 7.52 -24.14
N GLN A 210 14.55 7.56 -22.89
CA GLN A 210 15.18 6.41 -22.23
C GLN A 210 14.20 5.24 -22.09
N SER A 211 12.94 5.52 -21.79
CA SER A 211 11.88 4.50 -21.70
C SER A 211 11.63 3.84 -23.06
N ALA A 212 11.59 4.64 -24.14
CA ALA A 212 11.43 4.11 -25.49
C ALA A 212 12.64 3.25 -25.92
N GLU A 213 13.85 3.68 -25.62
CA GLU A 213 15.07 2.91 -25.88
C GLU A 213 15.09 1.58 -25.10
N GLN A 214 14.71 1.59 -23.83
CA GLN A 214 14.63 0.40 -23.01
C GLN A 214 13.61 -0.60 -23.58
N LEU A 215 12.43 -0.13 -23.97
CA LEU A 215 11.41 -0.97 -24.61
C LEU A 215 11.90 -1.53 -25.95
N ALA A 216 12.60 -0.74 -26.77
CA ALA A 216 13.15 -1.18 -28.04
C ALA A 216 14.22 -2.28 -27.86
N GLN A 217 15.09 -2.13 -26.84
CA GLN A 217 16.10 -3.16 -26.51
C GLN A 217 15.48 -4.48 -26.08
N HIS A 218 14.42 -4.44 -25.27
CA HIS A 218 13.69 -5.66 -24.84
C HIS A 218 12.96 -6.33 -26.02
N ASN A 219 12.36 -5.53 -26.92
CA ASN A 219 11.76 -6.06 -28.13
C ASN A 219 12.79 -6.73 -29.06
N ALA A 220 13.96 -6.12 -29.21
CA ALA A 220 15.06 -6.67 -30.03
C ALA A 220 15.67 -7.95 -29.42
N ALA A 221 15.60 -8.13 -28.12
CA ALA A 221 16.08 -9.34 -27.44
C ALA A 221 15.13 -10.54 -27.57
N GLY A 222 14.01 -10.40 -28.30
CA GLY A 222 13.08 -11.51 -28.58
C GLY A 222 12.29 -11.99 -27.35
N LEU A 223 12.07 -11.13 -26.38
CA LEU A 223 11.28 -11.40 -25.16
C LEU A 223 9.76 -11.22 -25.36
N PHE A 224 9.29 -11.37 -26.61
CA PHE A 224 7.87 -11.34 -27.02
C PHE A 224 7.56 -12.43 -28.03
#